data_87a55acb4bd0d8752c45e069c67a103d
#
_entry.id   87a55acb4bd0d8752c45e069c67a103d
#
_cell.length_a   1.000
_cell.length_b   1.000
_cell.length_c   1.000
_cell.angle_alpha   90.00
_cell.angle_beta   90.00
_cell.angle_gamma   90.00
#
_symmetry.space_group_name_H-M   'P 1'
#
loop_
_entity.id
_entity.type
_entity.pdbx_description
1 polymer ?
#
loop_
_entity_poly.entity_id
_entity_poly.type
_entity_poly.pdbx_seq_one_letter_code
_entity_poly.pdbx_strand_id
1 'polypeptide(L)'
;EGLDSIGLSAIYATHLREIVLPNTVKRVGDSSFSNNLKLKRIVLPEGLTEIPDSFLSLCDMLEEANIPTTVTKIGRSAFQCCSELKVNQLPPKLRWVGYDAFDSCPLDSIVFPSTVEYIEGGAFRDLHHLQKIYSLSPNPPYCTEHPLVNPGKGPFHGFTPKDIPVYVPIGSGEKYRQAFGWNYFTNIIETDKFPLGVEPPLVEGVGKYTVYGRDGSLVIELPEEPSSPILYSIYTVEGKTIAQGYLTGSHVLQLPSRGVYVVRVGTSIHKVSL
;
A
#
# COMPACT_ATOMS: atom_id res chain seq x y z
N GLU A 1 11.60 -5.34 -31.46
CA GLU A 1 11.72 -3.87 -31.39
C GLU A 1 10.36 -3.24 -31.75
N GLY A 2 9.81 -2.38 -30.90
CA GLY A 2 8.63 -1.58 -31.23
C GLY A 2 7.28 -2.04 -30.69
N LEU A 3 7.21 -3.11 -29.85
CA LEU A 3 5.95 -3.46 -29.18
C LEU A 3 5.62 -2.37 -28.12
N ASP A 4 4.53 -1.64 -28.33
CA ASP A 4 4.08 -0.58 -27.43
C ASP A 4 2.79 -0.91 -26.68
N SER A 5 2.05 -1.94 -27.14
CA SER A 5 0.78 -2.35 -26.55
C SER A 5 0.50 -3.84 -26.74
N ILE A 6 -0.22 -4.42 -25.79
CA ILE A 6 -0.77 -5.79 -25.83
C ILE A 6 -2.28 -5.65 -25.80
N GLY A 7 -2.96 -6.25 -26.77
CA GLY A 7 -4.42 -6.13 -26.91
C GLY A 7 -5.21 -6.95 -25.90
N LEU A 8 -6.54 -6.77 -25.93
CA LEU A 8 -7.52 -7.58 -25.20
C LEU A 8 -7.29 -9.06 -25.47
N SER A 9 -7.18 -9.88 -24.41
CA SER A 9 -7.02 -11.34 -24.46
C SER A 9 -5.91 -11.85 -25.38
N ALA A 10 -4.90 -11.02 -25.70
CA ALA A 10 -3.90 -11.33 -26.74
C ALA A 10 -3.06 -12.58 -26.43
N ILE A 11 -2.85 -12.89 -25.15
CA ILE A 11 -2.03 -14.04 -24.68
C ILE A 11 -2.88 -14.88 -23.70
N TYR A 12 -4.18 -15.00 -23.98
CA TYR A 12 -5.13 -15.75 -23.16
C TYR A 12 -4.93 -17.27 -23.33
N ALA A 13 -4.99 -18.03 -22.22
CA ALA A 13 -5.00 -19.49 -22.20
C ALA A 13 -3.84 -20.15 -22.99
N THR A 14 -2.64 -19.61 -22.85
CA THR A 14 -1.43 -20.18 -23.48
C THR A 14 -0.70 -21.14 -22.52
N HIS A 15 0.41 -21.72 -23.00
CA HIS A 15 1.28 -22.60 -22.21
C HIS A 15 2.56 -21.89 -21.73
N LEU A 16 2.54 -20.57 -21.70
CA LEU A 16 3.69 -19.80 -21.20
C LEU A 16 4.01 -20.16 -19.75
N ARG A 17 5.30 -20.25 -19.45
CA ARG A 17 5.79 -20.42 -18.06
C ARG A 17 6.33 -19.13 -17.47
N GLU A 18 6.96 -18.35 -18.31
CA GLU A 18 7.55 -17.05 -17.91
C GLU A 18 7.43 -16.07 -19.08
N ILE A 19 7.30 -14.81 -18.77
CA ILE A 19 7.35 -13.73 -19.74
C ILE A 19 7.91 -12.45 -19.12
N VAL A 20 8.76 -11.76 -19.89
CA VAL A 20 9.26 -10.43 -19.57
C VAL A 20 8.75 -9.47 -20.63
N LEU A 21 7.91 -8.52 -20.25
CA LEU A 21 7.43 -7.50 -21.16
C LEU A 21 8.49 -6.40 -21.33
N PRO A 22 8.78 -5.98 -22.58
CA PRO A 22 9.76 -4.93 -22.81
C PRO A 22 9.28 -3.58 -22.28
N ASN A 23 10.21 -2.72 -21.86
CA ASN A 23 9.92 -1.37 -21.34
C ASN A 23 9.26 -0.43 -22.37
N THR A 24 9.19 -0.85 -23.63
CA THR A 24 8.45 -0.12 -24.67
C THR A 24 6.94 -0.28 -24.55
N VAL A 25 6.46 -1.35 -23.86
CA VAL A 25 5.03 -1.59 -23.64
C VAL A 25 4.48 -0.58 -22.63
N LYS A 26 3.53 0.21 -23.08
CA LYS A 26 2.86 1.27 -22.30
C LYS A 26 1.43 0.92 -21.93
N ARG A 27 0.83 -0.04 -22.61
CA ARG A 27 -0.56 -0.46 -22.39
C ARG A 27 -0.70 -1.96 -22.52
N VAL A 28 -1.49 -2.53 -21.64
CA VAL A 28 -1.91 -3.92 -21.68
C VAL A 28 -3.43 -3.96 -21.61
N GLY A 29 -4.04 -4.86 -22.36
CA GLY A 29 -5.50 -4.98 -22.44
C GLY A 29 -6.07 -5.92 -21.39
N ASP A 30 -7.39 -5.84 -21.19
CA ASP A 30 -8.12 -6.72 -20.29
C ASP A 30 -7.91 -8.18 -20.66
N SER A 31 -7.86 -9.05 -19.67
CA SER A 31 -7.70 -10.51 -19.81
C SER A 31 -6.48 -10.93 -20.64
N SER A 32 -5.53 -10.03 -20.92
CA SER A 32 -4.47 -10.31 -21.90
C SER A 32 -3.57 -11.48 -21.53
N PHE A 33 -3.44 -11.81 -20.26
CA PHE A 33 -2.70 -12.99 -19.76
C PHE A 33 -3.56 -13.93 -18.92
N SER A 34 -4.87 -13.76 -18.90
CA SER A 34 -5.78 -14.60 -18.12
C SER A 34 -5.72 -16.08 -18.55
N ASN A 35 -6.01 -16.97 -17.58
CA ASN A 35 -6.11 -18.42 -17.78
C ASN A 35 -4.81 -19.09 -18.29
N ASN A 36 -3.65 -18.50 -17.94
CA ASN A 36 -2.35 -19.10 -18.23
C ASN A 36 -1.95 -20.00 -17.07
N LEU A 37 -2.53 -21.20 -16.99
CA LEU A 37 -2.43 -22.15 -15.88
C LEU A 37 -0.98 -22.59 -15.55
N LYS A 38 -0.02 -22.38 -16.45
CA LYS A 38 1.39 -22.75 -16.26
C LYS A 38 2.31 -21.56 -16.07
N LEU A 39 1.77 -20.33 -16.11
CA LEU A 39 2.57 -19.13 -15.96
C LEU A 39 3.03 -19.01 -14.51
N LYS A 40 4.35 -19.01 -14.29
CA LYS A 40 4.97 -18.89 -12.97
C LYS A 40 5.48 -17.48 -12.68
N ARG A 41 5.91 -16.78 -13.72
CA ARG A 41 6.53 -15.46 -13.56
C ARG A 41 6.17 -14.54 -14.72
N ILE A 42 5.81 -13.31 -14.36
CA ILE A 42 5.66 -12.22 -15.32
C ILE A 42 6.41 -11.00 -14.82
N VAL A 43 7.15 -10.33 -15.71
CA VAL A 43 7.80 -9.05 -15.43
C VAL A 43 7.12 -7.97 -16.25
N LEU A 44 6.53 -7.01 -15.56
CA LEU A 44 5.83 -5.87 -16.15
C LEU A 44 6.77 -4.67 -16.27
N PRO A 45 6.63 -3.84 -17.32
CA PRO A 45 7.44 -2.64 -17.49
C PRO A 45 7.07 -1.57 -16.45
N GLU A 46 8.07 -0.87 -15.92
CA GLU A 46 7.89 0.18 -14.89
C GLU A 46 7.07 1.41 -15.35
N GLY A 47 6.74 1.50 -16.64
CA GLY A 47 5.92 2.58 -17.19
C GLY A 47 4.41 2.36 -17.10
N LEU A 48 3.94 1.19 -16.66
CA LEU A 48 2.51 0.92 -16.52
C LEU A 48 1.94 1.68 -15.32
N THR A 49 0.80 2.33 -15.53
CA THR A 49 0.06 3.07 -14.50
C THR A 49 -1.18 2.34 -14.01
N GLU A 50 -1.62 1.31 -14.74
CA GLU A 50 -2.80 0.51 -14.42
C GLU A 50 -2.53 -0.97 -14.71
N ILE A 51 -3.07 -1.86 -13.89
CA ILE A 51 -3.25 -3.28 -14.17
C ILE A 51 -4.71 -3.44 -14.63
N PRO A 52 -4.97 -3.94 -15.85
CA PRO A 52 -6.32 -3.98 -16.39
C PRO A 52 -7.21 -5.06 -15.76
N ASP A 53 -8.49 -5.07 -16.14
CA ASP A 53 -9.47 -6.06 -15.65
C ASP A 53 -9.08 -7.48 -16.10
N SER A 54 -9.20 -8.44 -15.18
CA SER A 54 -8.90 -9.86 -15.37
C SER A 54 -7.51 -10.17 -15.95
N PHE A 55 -6.55 -9.27 -15.77
CA PHE A 55 -5.23 -9.31 -16.43
C PHE A 55 -4.52 -10.65 -16.29
N LEU A 56 -4.43 -11.19 -15.09
CA LEU A 56 -3.80 -12.47 -14.73
C LEU A 56 -4.77 -13.42 -14.03
N SER A 57 -6.09 -13.20 -14.17
CA SER A 57 -7.09 -14.06 -13.55
C SER A 57 -6.88 -15.51 -13.95
N LEU A 58 -7.05 -16.44 -13.00
CA LEU A 58 -6.88 -17.88 -13.20
C LEU A 58 -5.45 -18.30 -13.66
N CYS A 59 -4.44 -17.59 -13.19
CA CYS A 59 -3.06 -18.01 -13.36
C CYS A 59 -2.60 -18.79 -12.11
N ASP A 60 -3.11 -20.02 -11.94
CA ASP A 60 -3.02 -20.81 -10.71
C ASP A 60 -1.57 -21.02 -10.22
N MET A 61 -0.63 -21.16 -11.15
CA MET A 61 0.80 -21.38 -10.81
C MET A 61 1.62 -20.09 -10.75
N LEU A 62 0.99 -18.91 -10.81
CA LEU A 62 1.72 -17.65 -10.79
C LEU A 62 2.32 -17.39 -9.40
N GLU A 63 3.63 -17.46 -9.31
CA GLU A 63 4.40 -17.22 -8.07
C GLU A 63 4.87 -15.76 -7.96
N GLU A 64 5.27 -15.16 -9.10
CA GLU A 64 5.88 -13.83 -9.13
C GLU A 64 5.26 -12.94 -10.20
N ALA A 65 4.76 -11.79 -9.76
CA ALA A 65 4.39 -10.66 -10.61
C ALA A 65 4.92 -9.38 -9.97
N ASN A 66 5.88 -8.71 -10.63
CA ASN A 66 6.29 -7.38 -10.19
C ASN A 66 5.19 -6.39 -10.59
N ILE A 67 4.46 -5.87 -9.62
CA ILE A 67 3.52 -4.77 -9.87
C ILE A 67 4.33 -3.47 -9.86
N PRO A 68 4.41 -2.71 -10.98
CA PRO A 68 5.23 -1.50 -11.03
C PRO A 68 4.85 -0.45 -9.99
N THR A 69 5.84 0.28 -9.49
CA THR A 69 5.65 1.32 -8.46
C THR A 69 4.83 2.51 -8.97
N THR A 70 4.67 2.63 -10.29
CA THR A 70 3.87 3.65 -10.96
C THR A 70 2.38 3.33 -11.01
N VAL A 71 1.97 2.10 -10.66
CA VAL A 71 0.58 1.66 -10.74
C VAL A 71 -0.29 2.39 -9.73
N THR A 72 -1.37 2.98 -10.23
CA THR A 72 -2.38 3.70 -9.43
C THR A 72 -3.72 2.97 -9.35
N LYS A 73 -3.95 1.99 -10.24
CA LYS A 73 -5.18 1.21 -10.29
C LYS A 73 -4.89 -0.26 -10.57
N ILE A 74 -5.51 -1.14 -9.80
CA ILE A 74 -5.60 -2.58 -10.06
C ILE A 74 -7.04 -2.88 -10.43
N GLY A 75 -7.25 -3.41 -11.63
CA GLY A 75 -8.56 -3.68 -12.22
C GLY A 75 -9.30 -4.84 -11.55
N ARG A 76 -10.54 -5.06 -12.00
CA ARG A 76 -11.42 -6.12 -11.49
C ARG A 76 -10.84 -7.49 -11.81
N SER A 77 -10.91 -8.41 -10.86
CA SER A 77 -10.39 -9.77 -11.00
C SER A 77 -8.95 -9.86 -11.52
N ALA A 78 -8.15 -8.79 -11.37
CA ALA A 78 -6.84 -8.69 -12.02
C ALA A 78 -5.90 -9.85 -11.67
N PHE A 79 -5.96 -10.35 -10.44
CA PHE A 79 -5.18 -11.48 -9.91
C PHE A 79 -6.09 -12.57 -9.29
N GLN A 80 -7.38 -12.58 -9.62
CA GLN A 80 -8.33 -13.54 -9.07
C GLN A 80 -7.84 -14.98 -9.29
N CYS A 81 -7.88 -15.81 -8.23
CA CYS A 81 -7.47 -17.21 -8.27
C CYS A 81 -6.00 -17.43 -8.70
N CYS A 82 -5.09 -16.51 -8.37
CA CYS A 82 -3.65 -16.74 -8.49
C CYS A 82 -3.16 -17.46 -7.21
N SER A 83 -3.30 -18.79 -7.17
CA SER A 83 -3.19 -19.61 -5.95
C SER A 83 -1.77 -19.75 -5.38
N GLU A 84 -0.74 -19.31 -6.10
CA GLU A 84 0.67 -19.34 -5.67
C GLU A 84 1.29 -17.94 -5.58
N LEU A 85 0.50 -16.87 -5.78
CA LEU A 85 1.01 -15.51 -5.93
C LEU A 85 1.59 -14.94 -4.63
N LYS A 86 2.86 -14.55 -4.67
CA LYS A 86 3.59 -13.93 -3.55
C LYS A 86 3.67 -12.42 -3.75
N VAL A 87 2.65 -11.70 -3.33
CA VAL A 87 2.64 -10.23 -3.28
C VAL A 87 2.60 -9.77 -1.84
N ASN A 88 3.70 -9.16 -1.38
CA ASN A 88 3.85 -8.72 0.01
C ASN A 88 3.53 -7.24 0.20
N GLN A 89 3.55 -6.45 -0.87
CA GLN A 89 3.29 -5.02 -0.82
C GLN A 89 2.53 -4.55 -2.05
N LEU A 90 1.56 -3.68 -1.82
CA LEU A 90 0.85 -2.99 -2.89
C LEU A 90 1.66 -1.77 -3.38
N PRO A 91 1.51 -1.36 -4.66
CA PRO A 91 2.25 -0.22 -5.20
C PRO A 91 2.06 1.05 -4.37
N PRO A 92 3.12 1.84 -4.12
CA PRO A 92 3.06 3.00 -3.22
C PRO A 92 2.16 4.15 -3.72
N LYS A 93 1.81 4.15 -5.02
CA LYS A 93 0.91 5.14 -5.63
C LYS A 93 -0.50 4.59 -5.88
N LEU A 94 -0.80 3.39 -5.39
CA LEU A 94 -2.09 2.76 -5.61
C LEU A 94 -3.22 3.58 -4.99
N ARG A 95 -4.27 3.83 -5.76
CA ARG A 95 -5.49 4.56 -5.34
C ARG A 95 -6.75 3.71 -5.40
N TRP A 96 -6.79 2.74 -6.32
CA TRP A 96 -8.00 1.95 -6.59
C TRP A 96 -7.69 0.47 -6.69
N VAL A 97 -8.50 -0.36 -5.98
CA VAL A 97 -8.50 -1.83 -6.10
C VAL A 97 -9.89 -2.28 -6.51
N GLY A 98 -9.99 -2.89 -7.67
CA GLY A 98 -11.25 -3.33 -8.29
C GLY A 98 -11.87 -4.57 -7.65
N TYR A 99 -13.12 -4.87 -8.04
CA TYR A 99 -13.86 -6.05 -7.58
C TYR A 99 -13.05 -7.34 -7.78
N ASP A 100 -13.03 -8.19 -6.75
CA ASP A 100 -12.38 -9.50 -6.75
C ASP A 100 -10.90 -9.48 -7.19
N ALA A 101 -10.21 -8.32 -7.10
CA ALA A 101 -8.86 -8.15 -7.65
C ALA A 101 -7.84 -9.16 -7.13
N PHE A 102 -7.91 -9.53 -5.84
CA PHE A 102 -7.08 -10.53 -5.18
C PHE A 102 -7.91 -11.65 -4.53
N ASP A 103 -9.12 -11.88 -5.04
CA ASP A 103 -9.96 -12.96 -4.54
C ASP A 103 -9.25 -14.30 -4.64
N SER A 104 -9.27 -15.06 -3.54
CA SER A 104 -8.64 -16.40 -3.45
C SER A 104 -7.12 -16.41 -3.72
N CYS A 105 -6.42 -15.30 -3.44
CA CYS A 105 -4.95 -15.24 -3.45
C CYS A 105 -4.37 -15.68 -2.09
N PRO A 106 -3.16 -16.27 -2.03
CA PRO A 106 -2.57 -16.79 -0.79
C PRO A 106 -1.81 -15.71 -0.01
N LEU A 107 -2.36 -14.50 0.08
CA LEU A 107 -1.72 -13.40 0.79
C LEU A 107 -1.67 -13.68 2.29
N ASP A 108 -0.49 -13.59 2.90
CA ASP A 108 -0.28 -13.71 4.35
C ASP A 108 -0.38 -12.36 5.08
N SER A 109 -0.10 -11.29 4.39
CA SER A 109 -0.19 -9.92 4.89
C SER A 109 -0.52 -8.93 3.78
N ILE A 110 -1.16 -7.82 4.13
CA ILE A 110 -1.45 -6.73 3.19
C ILE A 110 -0.96 -5.43 3.81
N VAL A 111 -0.25 -4.64 3.01
CA VAL A 111 0.12 -3.27 3.36
C VAL A 111 -0.55 -2.32 2.39
N PHE A 112 -1.59 -1.63 2.86
CA PHE A 112 -2.24 -0.58 2.09
C PHE A 112 -1.45 0.72 2.21
N PRO A 113 -0.89 1.24 1.10
CA PRO A 113 -0.32 2.57 1.12
C PRO A 113 -1.41 3.61 1.40
N SER A 114 -1.03 4.71 1.91
CA SER A 114 -1.96 5.78 2.29
C SER A 114 -2.66 6.45 1.12
N THR A 115 -2.15 6.23 -0.05
CA THR A 115 -2.73 6.72 -1.31
C THR A 115 -3.99 5.97 -1.72
N VAL A 116 -4.28 4.80 -1.11
CA VAL A 116 -5.49 4.02 -1.45
C VAL A 116 -6.73 4.78 -0.99
N GLU A 117 -7.61 5.07 -1.94
CA GLU A 117 -8.87 5.78 -1.75
C GLU A 117 -10.08 4.85 -1.82
N TYR A 118 -10.02 3.84 -2.72
CA TYR A 118 -11.16 2.97 -3.01
C TYR A 118 -10.76 1.50 -3.03
N ILE A 119 -11.60 0.67 -2.40
CA ILE A 119 -11.50 -0.79 -2.43
C ILE A 119 -12.89 -1.33 -2.73
N GLU A 120 -13.04 -1.96 -3.89
CA GLU A 120 -14.32 -2.51 -4.32
C GLU A 120 -14.65 -3.86 -3.64
N GLY A 121 -15.92 -4.23 -3.64
CA GLY A 121 -16.42 -5.43 -2.99
C GLY A 121 -15.74 -6.72 -3.46
N GLY A 122 -15.39 -7.61 -2.53
CA GLY A 122 -14.70 -8.86 -2.83
C GLY A 122 -13.22 -8.72 -3.17
N ALA A 123 -12.67 -7.50 -3.26
CA ALA A 123 -11.27 -7.29 -3.69
C ALA A 123 -10.25 -8.16 -2.95
N PHE A 124 -10.54 -8.52 -1.71
CA PHE A 124 -9.72 -9.34 -0.81
C PHE A 124 -10.56 -10.45 -0.16
N ARG A 125 -11.46 -11.05 -0.94
CA ARG A 125 -12.30 -12.16 -0.51
C ARG A 125 -11.49 -13.45 -0.44
N ASP A 126 -11.90 -14.36 0.43
CA ASP A 126 -11.39 -15.73 0.52
C ASP A 126 -9.87 -15.85 0.72
N LEU A 127 -9.29 -14.90 1.47
CA LEU A 127 -7.87 -14.91 1.83
C LEU A 127 -7.61 -15.80 3.06
N HIS A 128 -7.60 -17.11 2.87
CA HIS A 128 -7.49 -18.10 3.95
C HIS A 128 -6.22 -18.00 4.81
N HIS A 129 -5.14 -17.45 4.25
CA HIS A 129 -3.81 -17.39 4.88
C HIS A 129 -3.50 -16.02 5.49
N LEU A 130 -4.43 -15.05 5.36
CA LEU A 130 -4.20 -13.70 5.84
C LEU A 130 -4.04 -13.67 7.35
N GLN A 131 -2.93 -13.12 7.85
CA GLN A 131 -2.58 -13.06 9.27
C GLN A 131 -2.62 -11.64 9.82
N LYS A 132 -2.44 -10.63 8.98
CA LYS A 132 -2.40 -9.22 9.41
C LYS A 132 -2.60 -8.26 8.24
N ILE A 133 -3.08 -7.07 8.57
CA ILE A 133 -3.19 -5.95 7.65
C ILE A 133 -2.51 -4.73 8.26
N TYR A 134 -1.82 -3.96 7.45
CA TYR A 134 -1.37 -2.60 7.76
C TYR A 134 -2.08 -1.63 6.82
N SER A 135 -2.75 -0.62 7.37
CA SER A 135 -3.30 0.47 6.58
C SER A 135 -2.65 1.78 7.02
N LEU A 136 -1.93 2.40 6.10
CA LEU A 136 -1.10 3.57 6.42
C LEU A 136 -1.89 4.88 6.43
N SER A 137 -3.13 4.87 5.95
CA SER A 137 -3.98 6.06 5.91
C SER A 137 -4.58 6.37 7.28
N PRO A 138 -4.57 7.63 7.75
CA PRO A 138 -5.31 8.04 8.95
C PRO A 138 -6.83 8.07 8.73
N ASN A 139 -7.27 7.93 7.48
CA ASN A 139 -8.68 7.77 7.12
C ASN A 139 -8.84 6.44 6.38
N PRO A 140 -9.83 5.62 6.75
CA PRO A 140 -10.05 4.35 6.07
C PRO A 140 -10.37 4.58 4.60
N PRO A 141 -9.75 3.83 3.67
CA PRO A 141 -10.20 3.77 2.28
C PRO A 141 -11.69 3.49 2.19
N TYR A 142 -12.36 4.15 1.25
CA TYR A 142 -13.77 3.92 0.99
C TYR A 142 -13.98 2.54 0.38
N CYS A 143 -14.86 1.76 0.99
CA CYS A 143 -15.19 0.40 0.55
C CYS A 143 -16.59 0.36 -0.07
N THR A 144 -16.77 -0.43 -1.13
CA THR A 144 -18.06 -0.68 -1.75
C THR A 144 -18.53 -2.12 -1.54
N GLU A 145 -19.82 -2.36 -1.74
CA GLU A 145 -20.37 -3.70 -1.84
C GLU A 145 -20.05 -4.31 -3.22
N HIS A 146 -20.04 -5.64 -3.30
CA HIS A 146 -19.99 -6.31 -4.59
C HIS A 146 -21.38 -6.25 -5.25
N PRO A 147 -21.50 -5.75 -6.50
CA PRO A 147 -22.81 -5.48 -7.10
C PRO A 147 -23.63 -6.72 -7.45
N LEU A 148 -22.98 -7.86 -7.69
CA LEU A 148 -23.61 -9.07 -8.21
C LEU A 148 -23.53 -10.27 -7.28
N VAL A 149 -22.49 -10.34 -6.46
CA VAL A 149 -22.21 -11.47 -5.58
C VAL A 149 -22.19 -11.00 -4.13
N ASN A 150 -22.92 -11.70 -3.27
CA ASN A 150 -22.97 -11.38 -1.83
C ASN A 150 -23.35 -9.94 -1.50
N PRO A 151 -24.59 -9.49 -1.83
CA PRO A 151 -25.05 -8.15 -1.47
C PRO A 151 -24.84 -7.83 0.01
N GLY A 152 -24.41 -6.60 0.33
CA GLY A 152 -24.10 -6.18 1.69
C GLY A 152 -22.71 -6.60 2.19
N LYS A 153 -21.89 -7.27 1.36
CA LYS A 153 -20.52 -7.66 1.71
C LYS A 153 -19.50 -6.70 1.08
N GLY A 154 -18.57 -6.24 1.92
CA GLY A 154 -17.47 -5.35 1.51
C GLY A 154 -16.30 -6.12 0.87
N PRO A 155 -15.12 -5.48 0.81
CA PRO A 155 -13.92 -6.07 0.22
C PRO A 155 -13.45 -7.35 0.90
N PHE A 156 -13.61 -7.44 2.21
CA PHE A 156 -13.15 -8.54 3.04
C PHE A 156 -14.36 -9.40 3.46
N HIS A 157 -14.44 -10.60 2.99
CA HIS A 157 -15.49 -11.56 3.40
C HIS A 157 -15.12 -12.99 2.99
N GLY A 158 -16.08 -13.92 3.09
CA GLY A 158 -15.86 -15.33 2.81
C GLY A 158 -14.98 -15.97 3.88
N PHE A 159 -13.91 -16.61 3.48
CA PHE A 159 -12.96 -17.24 4.38
C PHE A 159 -11.84 -16.32 4.87
N THR A 160 -11.86 -15.03 4.53
CA THR A 160 -10.90 -14.07 5.09
C THR A 160 -11.08 -13.97 6.61
N PRO A 161 -10.05 -14.22 7.44
CA PRO A 161 -10.18 -14.20 8.89
C PRO A 161 -10.50 -12.79 9.40
N LYS A 162 -11.46 -12.65 10.31
CA LYS A 162 -11.92 -11.36 10.83
C LYS A 162 -11.28 -10.91 12.14
N ASP A 163 -10.60 -11.79 12.82
CA ASP A 163 -9.98 -11.57 14.15
C ASP A 163 -8.48 -11.25 14.06
N ILE A 164 -7.92 -11.20 12.87
CA ILE A 164 -6.53 -10.81 12.63
C ILE A 164 -6.29 -9.35 13.01
N PRO A 165 -5.05 -8.99 13.41
CA PRO A 165 -4.69 -7.61 13.69
C PRO A 165 -4.72 -6.75 12.42
N VAL A 166 -5.42 -5.63 12.50
CA VAL A 166 -5.40 -4.56 11.51
C VAL A 166 -4.73 -3.35 12.14
N TYR A 167 -3.52 -3.08 11.73
CA TYR A 167 -2.71 -1.98 12.24
C TYR A 167 -3.01 -0.70 11.47
N VAL A 168 -3.38 0.35 12.20
CA VAL A 168 -3.76 1.66 11.66
C VAL A 168 -3.02 2.77 12.42
N PRO A 169 -2.88 3.98 11.85
CA PRO A 169 -2.23 5.10 12.52
C PRO A 169 -2.91 5.47 13.86
N ILE A 170 -2.11 5.96 14.81
CA ILE A 170 -2.61 6.46 16.10
C ILE A 170 -3.70 7.50 15.87
N GLY A 171 -4.80 7.41 16.62
CA GLY A 171 -5.97 8.29 16.53
C GLY A 171 -6.94 7.99 15.38
N SER A 172 -6.71 6.91 14.62
CA SER A 172 -7.61 6.54 13.51
C SER A 172 -8.49 5.32 13.78
N GLY A 173 -8.24 4.58 14.87
CA GLY A 173 -8.89 3.29 15.13
C GLY A 173 -10.42 3.35 15.13
N GLU A 174 -11.02 4.39 15.73
CA GLU A 174 -12.48 4.51 15.76
C GLU A 174 -13.07 4.73 14.37
N LYS A 175 -12.40 5.50 13.50
CA LYS A 175 -12.82 5.69 12.11
C LYS A 175 -12.86 4.36 11.35
N TYR A 176 -11.84 3.50 11.56
CA TYR A 176 -11.79 2.18 10.94
C TYR A 176 -12.87 1.24 11.49
N ARG A 177 -13.16 1.24 12.79
CA ARG A 177 -14.23 0.42 13.38
C ARG A 177 -15.61 0.77 12.85
N GLN A 178 -15.84 2.04 12.47
CA GLN A 178 -17.13 2.51 11.96
C GLN A 178 -17.24 2.42 10.43
N ALA A 179 -16.11 2.38 9.71
CA ALA A 179 -16.12 2.39 8.25
C ALA A 179 -16.59 1.05 7.68
N PHE A 180 -17.51 1.12 6.71
CA PHE A 180 -17.95 -0.04 5.95
C PHE A 180 -16.78 -0.78 5.31
N GLY A 181 -16.81 -2.11 5.33
CA GLY A 181 -15.73 -2.98 4.90
C GLY A 181 -14.66 -3.19 5.96
N TRP A 182 -14.19 -2.13 6.63
CA TRP A 182 -13.21 -2.22 7.71
C TRP A 182 -13.81 -2.73 9.03
N ASN A 183 -15.09 -2.43 9.30
CA ASN A 183 -15.85 -2.95 10.43
C ASN A 183 -16.08 -4.47 10.36
N TYR A 184 -15.64 -5.13 9.32
CA TYR A 184 -15.52 -6.59 9.22
C TYR A 184 -14.53 -7.14 10.26
N PHE A 185 -13.46 -6.42 10.54
CA PHE A 185 -12.40 -6.84 11.45
C PHE A 185 -12.71 -6.47 12.89
N THR A 186 -12.47 -7.41 13.79
CA THR A 186 -12.73 -7.25 15.24
C THR A 186 -11.52 -6.73 16.01
N ASN A 187 -10.32 -6.76 15.41
CA ASN A 187 -9.05 -6.46 16.08
C ASN A 187 -8.30 -5.29 15.38
N ILE A 188 -8.82 -4.06 15.54
CA ILE A 188 -8.19 -2.82 15.05
C ILE A 188 -7.21 -2.31 16.10
N ILE A 189 -5.92 -2.21 15.74
CA ILE A 189 -4.82 -1.82 16.62
C ILE A 189 -4.19 -0.52 16.10
N GLU A 190 -4.16 0.50 16.93
CA GLU A 190 -3.45 1.73 16.63
C GLU A 190 -1.95 1.56 16.88
N THR A 191 -1.13 2.01 15.92
CA THR A 191 0.32 1.89 15.99
C THR A 191 1.04 3.03 15.28
N ASP A 192 2.26 3.32 15.74
CA ASP A 192 3.26 4.13 15.03
C ASP A 192 4.35 3.25 14.38
N LYS A 193 4.25 1.91 14.51
CA LYS A 193 5.23 0.94 14.01
C LYS A 193 4.68 0.21 12.80
N PHE A 194 5.10 0.65 11.62
CA PHE A 194 4.79 0.00 10.37
C PHE A 194 6.01 -0.77 9.82
N PRO A 195 5.85 -1.74 8.89
CA PRO A 195 6.97 -2.46 8.29
C PRO A 195 8.00 -1.50 7.67
N LEU A 196 9.30 -1.84 7.78
CA LEU A 196 10.37 -1.04 7.19
C LEU A 196 10.18 -0.88 5.68
N GLY A 197 10.38 0.33 5.18
CA GLY A 197 10.19 0.66 3.75
C GLY A 197 8.76 1.03 3.37
N VAL A 198 7.82 0.90 4.30
CA VAL A 198 6.45 1.38 4.14
C VAL A 198 6.32 2.62 5.02
N GLU A 199 6.43 3.79 4.41
CA GLU A 199 6.22 5.03 5.15
C GLU A 199 4.71 5.35 5.19
N PRO A 200 4.18 5.71 6.38
CA PRO A 200 2.83 6.29 6.44
C PRO A 200 2.79 7.56 5.58
N PRO A 201 1.62 7.96 5.09
CA PRO A 201 1.51 9.10 4.21
C PRO A 201 2.03 10.34 4.89
N LEU A 202 2.73 11.06 4.09
CA LEU A 202 3.03 12.44 4.38
C LEU A 202 1.73 13.21 4.19
N VAL A 203 1.20 13.75 5.25
CA VAL A 203 0.06 14.66 5.16
C VAL A 203 0.54 15.88 4.39
N GLU A 204 0.14 16.00 3.12
CA GLU A 204 0.31 17.22 2.36
C GLU A 204 -0.58 18.30 2.98
N GLY A 205 0.02 19.43 3.35
CA GLY A 205 -0.76 20.62 3.70
C GLY A 205 -0.55 21.19 5.10
N VAL A 206 0.53 20.88 5.79
CA VAL A 206 0.92 21.67 6.97
C VAL A 206 2.11 22.56 6.63
N GLY A 207 1.95 23.84 6.94
CA GLY A 207 2.83 24.93 6.60
C GLY A 207 4.31 24.69 6.99
N LYS A 208 5.16 25.58 6.53
CA LYS A 208 6.62 25.56 6.71
C LYS A 208 6.99 25.32 8.16
N TYR A 209 7.46 24.11 8.52
CA TYR A 209 8.10 23.88 9.80
C TYR A 209 9.55 24.35 9.76
N THR A 210 10.04 24.82 10.88
CA THR A 210 11.44 25.20 11.07
C THR A 210 12.09 24.13 11.92
N VAL A 211 13.23 23.56 11.45
CA VAL A 211 14.00 22.56 12.19
C VAL A 211 15.40 23.07 12.41
N TYR A 212 15.82 23.21 13.66
CA TYR A 212 17.11 23.75 14.01
C TYR A 212 17.65 23.19 15.34
N GLY A 213 18.96 23.37 15.57
CA GLY A 213 19.60 23.08 16.85
C GLY A 213 19.60 24.29 17.78
N ARG A 214 19.24 24.09 19.04
CA ARG A 214 19.31 25.09 20.08
C ARG A 214 19.74 24.48 21.40
N ASP A 215 20.81 25.00 22.00
CA ASP A 215 21.33 24.58 23.31
C ASP A 215 21.56 23.05 23.42
N GLY A 216 22.03 22.42 22.34
CA GLY A 216 22.25 20.97 22.25
C GLY A 216 20.99 20.12 22.07
N SER A 217 19.85 20.77 21.87
CA SER A 217 18.55 20.11 21.58
C SER A 217 18.14 20.33 20.13
N LEU A 218 17.41 19.39 19.57
CA LEU A 218 16.72 19.56 18.30
C LEU A 218 15.35 20.19 18.52
N VAL A 219 15.08 21.28 17.85
CA VAL A 219 13.79 21.98 17.88
C VAL A 219 13.09 21.81 16.55
N ILE A 220 11.83 21.40 16.60
CA ILE A 220 10.91 21.37 15.47
C ILE A 220 9.76 22.33 15.79
N GLU A 221 9.74 23.47 15.11
CA GLU A 221 8.67 24.47 15.27
C GLU A 221 7.62 24.34 14.18
N LEU A 222 6.37 24.31 14.59
CA LEU A 222 5.19 24.36 13.74
C LEU A 222 4.57 25.75 13.86
N PRO A 223 4.26 26.44 12.77
CA PRO A 223 3.65 27.77 12.80
C PRO A 223 2.23 27.75 13.39
N GLU A 224 1.54 26.62 13.25
CA GLU A 224 0.18 26.37 13.74
C GLU A 224 0.06 24.93 14.23
N GLU A 225 -0.89 24.65 15.11
CA GLU A 225 -1.20 23.27 15.50
C GLU A 225 -1.74 22.50 14.30
N PRO A 226 -1.14 21.33 13.98
CA PRO A 226 -1.56 20.58 12.81
C PRO A 226 -2.95 19.97 13.04
N SER A 227 -3.79 19.96 12.01
CA SER A 227 -5.11 19.32 12.04
C SER A 227 -5.05 17.80 12.21
N SER A 228 -3.87 17.21 11.99
CA SER A 228 -3.56 15.80 12.23
C SER A 228 -2.09 15.66 12.61
N PRO A 229 -1.71 14.62 13.40
CA PRO A 229 -0.34 14.39 13.81
C PRO A 229 0.61 14.24 12.60
N ILE A 230 1.77 14.90 12.63
CA ILE A 230 2.79 14.86 11.56
C ILE A 230 3.90 13.92 11.97
N LEU A 231 4.22 12.92 11.16
CA LEU A 231 5.35 12.03 11.41
C LEU A 231 6.67 12.80 11.33
N TYR A 232 7.56 12.59 12.31
CA TYR A 232 8.97 12.95 12.21
C TYR A 232 9.88 11.75 12.40
N SER A 233 11.04 11.79 11.78
CA SER A 233 12.11 10.79 11.96
C SER A 233 13.47 11.46 11.99
N ILE A 234 14.35 11.01 12.88
CA ILE A 234 15.69 11.57 13.06
C ILE A 234 16.71 10.46 12.82
N TYR A 235 17.68 10.74 11.99
CA TYR A 235 18.73 9.79 11.59
C TYR A 235 20.12 10.39 11.84
N THR A 236 21.11 9.52 12.09
CA THR A 236 22.50 9.90 11.91
C THR A 236 22.82 10.09 10.43
N VAL A 237 23.97 10.68 10.12
CA VAL A 237 24.42 10.82 8.72
C VAL A 237 24.71 9.47 8.04
N GLU A 238 24.95 8.43 8.82
CA GLU A 238 25.12 7.04 8.35
C GLU A 238 23.77 6.31 8.14
N GLY A 239 22.62 6.99 8.38
CA GLY A 239 21.29 6.45 8.17
C GLY A 239 20.69 5.65 9.33
N LYS A 240 21.35 5.63 10.51
CA LYS A 240 20.81 4.99 11.72
C LYS A 240 19.70 5.83 12.32
N THR A 241 18.51 5.25 12.55
CA THR A 241 17.40 5.92 13.22
C THR A 241 17.73 6.18 14.69
N ILE A 242 17.56 7.42 15.12
CA ILE A 242 17.78 7.90 16.50
C ILE A 242 16.46 8.07 17.23
N ALA A 243 15.46 8.68 16.56
CA ALA A 243 14.14 8.88 17.11
C ALA A 243 13.10 8.93 15.97
N GLN A 244 11.87 8.58 16.31
CA GLN A 244 10.72 8.68 15.43
C GLN A 244 9.48 8.91 16.29
N GLY A 245 8.52 9.71 15.80
CA GLY A 245 7.28 9.99 16.51
C GLY A 245 6.35 10.91 15.72
N TYR A 246 5.30 11.37 16.39
CA TYR A 246 4.32 12.26 15.81
C TYR A 246 4.31 13.62 16.50
N LEU A 247 4.23 14.68 15.70
CA LEU A 247 4.09 16.05 16.16
C LEU A 247 2.61 16.41 16.20
N THR A 248 2.15 16.82 17.35
CA THR A 248 0.83 17.46 17.57
C THR A 248 0.96 18.94 17.86
N GLY A 249 2.18 19.45 17.86
CA GLY A 249 2.60 20.82 18.12
C GLY A 249 4.12 20.93 18.00
N SER A 250 4.68 22.12 18.28
CA SER A 250 6.13 22.32 18.29
C SER A 250 6.79 21.43 19.33
N HIS A 251 7.96 20.87 19.00
CA HIS A 251 8.60 19.82 19.79
C HIS A 251 10.09 20.14 20.04
N VAL A 252 10.58 19.83 21.24
CA VAL A 252 12.00 19.92 21.60
C VAL A 252 12.49 18.54 22.00
N LEU A 253 13.51 18.04 21.33
CA LEU A 253 14.04 16.70 21.50
C LEU A 253 15.50 16.75 21.98
N GLN A 254 15.78 16.04 23.07
CA GLN A 254 17.15 15.79 23.51
C GLN A 254 17.72 14.61 22.72
N LEU A 255 18.82 14.84 22.01
CA LEU A 255 19.49 13.78 21.27
C LEU A 255 20.69 13.23 22.05
N PRO A 256 21.08 11.97 21.82
CA PRO A 256 22.07 11.26 22.65
C PRO A 256 23.48 11.84 22.56
N SER A 257 23.80 12.61 21.53
CA SER A 257 25.13 13.23 21.36
C SER A 257 25.05 14.50 20.52
N ARG A 258 26.09 15.33 20.59
CA ARG A 258 26.28 16.39 19.59
C ARG A 258 26.73 15.80 18.28
N GLY A 259 26.26 16.34 17.16
CA GLY A 259 26.58 15.83 15.84
C GLY A 259 25.69 16.40 14.75
N VAL A 260 25.81 15.83 13.57
CA VAL A 260 24.97 16.18 12.42
C VAL A 260 23.88 15.13 12.27
N TYR A 261 22.65 15.59 12.18
CA TYR A 261 21.47 14.74 12.05
C TYR A 261 20.70 15.08 10.79
N VAL A 262 20.07 14.07 10.21
CA VAL A 262 19.08 14.23 9.17
C VAL A 262 17.71 14.10 9.82
N VAL A 263 16.91 15.15 9.73
CA VAL A 263 15.59 15.21 10.35
C VAL A 263 14.55 15.29 9.25
N ARG A 264 13.67 14.33 9.21
CA ARG A 264 12.53 14.32 8.33
C ARG A 264 11.29 14.71 9.11
N VAL A 265 10.53 15.67 8.60
CA VAL A 265 9.24 16.10 9.16
C VAL A 265 8.24 16.14 7.99
N GLY A 266 7.28 15.23 8.01
CA GLY A 266 6.41 15.05 6.86
C GLY A 266 7.22 14.77 5.58
N THR A 267 7.05 15.60 4.53
CA THR A 267 7.79 15.50 3.26
C THR A 267 9.14 16.21 3.28
N SER A 268 9.39 17.06 4.28
CA SER A 268 10.58 17.91 4.32
C SER A 268 11.75 17.20 5.00
N ILE A 269 12.93 17.37 4.43
CA ILE A 269 14.19 16.85 5.01
C ILE A 269 15.09 18.02 5.37
N HIS A 270 15.60 18.01 6.60
CA HIS A 270 16.46 19.02 7.17
C HIS A 270 17.76 18.38 7.65
N LYS A 271 18.89 19.06 7.41
CA LYS A 271 20.19 18.72 8.01
C LYS A 271 20.46 19.67 9.15
N VAL A 272 20.63 19.16 10.34
CA VAL A 272 20.78 19.96 11.58
C VAL A 272 22.07 19.57 12.28
N SER A 273 22.84 20.57 12.73
CA SER A 273 24.01 20.39 13.61
C SER A 273 23.65 20.78 15.03
N LEU A 274 24.00 19.92 15.99
CA LEU A 274 23.84 20.14 17.42
C LEU A 274 25.18 20.27 18.14
#